data_d76db1e6036a00ece1fd62f23a1cbc18
#
_entry.id   d76db1e6036a00ece1fd62f23a1cbc18
#
_cell.length_a   1.000
_cell.length_b   1.000
_cell.length_c   1.000
_cell.angle_alpha   90.00
_cell.angle_beta   90.00
_cell.angle_gamma   90.00
#
_symmetry.space_group_name_H-M   'P 1'
#
loop_
_entity.id
_entity.type
_entity.pdbx_description
1 polymer ?
#
loop_
_entity_poly.entity_id
_entity_poly.type
_entity_poly.pdbx_seq_one_letter_code
_entity_poly.pdbx_strand_id
1 'polypeptide(L)'
;MKAYGAELVLSEGAKGMKGAIAKADELAKEIPNSFIPGQFVNPANPQAHIETTGPEIWEDTDGKVDIFVAGVGTGGTVTGVGKYLKSKNPDVKVVAVEPASSPVLSKGTAGAHKIQGIGAGFVPDVLDTTVYDEIIAVENDDAFATGRLIGHKEGVLVGISSGAAVWAAIQLAKRPENAGKNIVVLLPDTGDRYLSTPLFAE
;
A
#
# COMPACT_ATOMS: atom_id res chain seq x y z
N MET A 1 0.62 -17.83 10.40
CA MET A 1 0.68 -17.42 11.83
C MET A 1 0.74 -18.63 12.77
N LYS A 2 -0.19 -19.56 12.73
CA LYS A 2 -0.12 -20.78 13.60
C LYS A 2 1.22 -21.53 13.49
N ALA A 3 1.79 -21.61 12.28
CA ALA A 3 3.09 -22.26 12.06
C ALA A 3 4.25 -21.60 12.84
N TYR A 4 4.11 -20.35 13.23
CA TYR A 4 5.06 -19.62 14.08
C TYR A 4 4.68 -19.67 15.57
N GLY A 5 3.69 -20.49 15.95
CA GLY A 5 3.26 -20.63 17.33
C GLY A 5 2.33 -19.52 17.83
N ALA A 6 1.79 -18.67 16.95
CA ALA A 6 0.88 -17.62 17.36
C ALA A 6 -0.50 -18.18 17.74
N GLU A 7 -1.05 -17.70 18.84
CA GLU A 7 -2.46 -17.85 19.16
C GLU A 7 -3.30 -16.94 18.26
N LEU A 8 -4.38 -17.48 17.69
CA LEU A 8 -5.22 -16.74 16.75
C LEU A 8 -6.58 -16.44 17.36
N VAL A 9 -6.92 -15.15 17.38
CA VAL A 9 -8.26 -14.67 17.71
C VAL A 9 -8.87 -14.06 16.45
N LEU A 10 -10.01 -14.62 16.00
CA LEU A 10 -10.69 -14.16 14.79
C LEU A 10 -11.77 -13.14 15.16
N SER A 11 -11.83 -12.05 14.41
CA SER A 11 -12.93 -11.08 14.43
C SER A 11 -13.92 -11.33 13.28
N GLU A 12 -15.12 -10.77 13.38
CA GLU A 12 -16.13 -10.86 12.31
C GLU A 12 -15.62 -10.15 11.04
N GLY A 13 -15.57 -10.86 9.91
CA GLY A 13 -15.08 -10.34 8.65
C GLY A 13 -15.84 -9.09 8.16
N ALA A 14 -17.14 -9.01 8.42
CA ALA A 14 -17.98 -7.85 8.07
C ALA A 14 -17.57 -6.55 8.78
N LYS A 15 -16.88 -6.64 9.92
CA LYS A 15 -16.36 -5.47 10.66
C LYS A 15 -15.02 -4.94 10.10
N GLY A 16 -14.42 -5.65 9.15
CA GLY A 16 -13.16 -5.27 8.51
C GLY A 16 -12.03 -4.99 9.50
N MET A 17 -11.12 -4.11 9.12
CA MET A 17 -9.96 -3.74 9.94
C MET A 17 -10.35 -3.09 11.27
N LYS A 18 -11.42 -2.28 11.30
CA LYS A 18 -11.92 -1.68 12.55
C LYS A 18 -12.32 -2.73 13.58
N GLY A 19 -12.92 -3.84 13.14
CA GLY A 19 -13.27 -4.94 14.04
C GLY A 19 -12.05 -5.65 14.61
N ALA A 20 -10.99 -5.83 13.81
CA ALA A 20 -9.74 -6.42 14.27
C ALA A 20 -9.02 -5.53 15.29
N ILE A 21 -8.97 -4.21 15.05
CA ILE A 21 -8.39 -3.24 15.99
C ILE A 21 -9.15 -3.24 17.31
N ALA A 22 -10.48 -3.16 17.28
CA ALA A 22 -11.30 -3.18 18.49
C ALA A 22 -11.10 -4.47 19.31
N LYS A 23 -10.93 -5.63 18.63
CA LYS A 23 -10.64 -6.90 19.33
C LYS A 23 -9.23 -6.94 19.92
N ALA A 24 -8.25 -6.36 19.25
CA ALA A 24 -6.91 -6.22 19.81
C ALA A 24 -6.89 -5.33 21.05
N ASP A 25 -7.62 -4.20 21.02
CA ASP A 25 -7.76 -3.29 22.18
C ASP A 25 -8.47 -3.96 23.38
N GLU A 26 -9.46 -4.81 23.13
CA GLU A 26 -10.13 -5.62 24.15
C GLU A 26 -9.13 -6.59 24.81
N LEU A 27 -8.41 -7.36 23.99
CA LEU A 27 -7.43 -8.34 24.49
C LEU A 27 -6.27 -7.68 25.25
N ALA A 28 -5.82 -6.50 24.82
CA ALA A 28 -4.77 -5.76 25.52
C ALA A 28 -5.18 -5.32 26.93
N LYS A 29 -6.48 -5.14 27.19
CA LYS A 29 -7.00 -4.83 28.53
C LYS A 29 -7.08 -6.09 29.42
N GLU A 30 -7.27 -7.26 28.80
CA GLU A 30 -7.42 -8.52 29.50
C GLU A 30 -6.07 -9.20 29.80
N ILE A 31 -5.07 -9.00 28.92
CA ILE A 31 -3.77 -9.65 29.00
C ILE A 31 -2.73 -8.69 29.62
N PRO A 32 -2.30 -8.94 30.87
CA PRO A 32 -1.30 -8.09 31.52
C PRO A 32 0.03 -8.06 30.74
N ASN A 33 0.70 -6.92 30.73
CA ASN A 33 1.99 -6.69 30.05
C ASN A 33 1.96 -6.97 28.54
N SER A 34 0.77 -6.91 27.91
CA SER A 34 0.65 -7.00 26.46
C SER A 34 1.05 -5.69 25.79
N PHE A 35 1.42 -5.79 24.51
CA PHE A 35 1.78 -4.65 23.67
C PHE A 35 1.16 -4.80 22.27
N ILE A 36 0.50 -3.74 21.80
CA ILE A 36 -0.01 -3.64 20.42
C ILE A 36 0.97 -2.77 19.63
N PRO A 37 1.65 -3.29 18.58
CA PRO A 37 2.55 -2.49 17.73
C PRO A 37 1.87 -1.30 17.05
N GLY A 38 0.58 -1.39 16.75
CA GLY A 38 -0.25 -0.27 16.32
C GLY A 38 0.11 0.31 14.97
N GLN A 39 0.17 -0.51 13.92
CA GLN A 39 0.66 -0.08 12.59
C GLN A 39 -0.03 1.17 12.00
N PHE A 40 -1.24 1.50 12.42
CA PHE A 40 -2.01 2.65 11.92
C PHE A 40 -1.73 3.96 12.68
N VAL A 41 -1.12 3.86 13.87
CA VAL A 41 -0.91 5.00 14.78
C VAL A 41 0.55 5.16 15.19
N ASN A 42 1.38 4.12 15.03
CA ASN A 42 2.77 4.11 15.47
C ASN A 42 3.67 4.87 14.48
N PRO A 43 4.31 5.98 14.88
CA PRO A 43 5.19 6.76 14.01
C PRO A 43 6.44 6.01 13.54
N ALA A 44 6.82 4.91 14.21
CA ALA A 44 7.91 4.05 13.75
C ALA A 44 7.64 3.44 12.36
N ASN A 45 6.37 3.31 11.97
CA ASN A 45 5.99 2.80 10.65
C ASN A 45 6.51 3.72 9.51
N PRO A 46 6.10 4.99 9.36
CA PRO A 46 6.68 5.84 8.33
C PRO A 46 8.16 6.14 8.57
N GLN A 47 8.63 6.16 9.82
CA GLN A 47 10.03 6.40 10.14
C GLN A 47 10.95 5.32 9.55
N ALA A 48 10.57 4.06 9.63
CA ALA A 48 11.32 2.97 8.99
C ALA A 48 11.51 3.20 7.49
N HIS A 49 10.48 3.69 6.79
CA HIS A 49 10.57 3.99 5.36
C HIS A 49 11.44 5.24 5.05
N ILE A 50 11.49 6.21 5.97
CA ILE A 50 12.42 7.36 5.85
C ILE A 50 13.86 6.88 5.96
N GLU A 51 14.13 5.91 6.86
CA GLU A 51 15.48 5.45 7.19
C GLU A 51 16.00 4.37 6.23
N THR A 52 15.11 3.60 5.60
CA THR A 52 15.50 2.47 4.75
C THR A 52 14.95 2.57 3.33
N THR A 53 13.67 2.37 3.11
CA THR A 53 13.06 2.26 1.78
C THR A 53 13.28 3.51 0.90
N GLY A 54 13.15 4.69 1.49
CA GLY A 54 13.39 5.96 0.77
C GLY A 54 14.83 6.09 0.29
N PRO A 55 15.85 5.93 1.17
CA PRO A 55 17.26 5.87 0.79
C PRO A 55 17.57 4.83 -0.29
N GLU A 56 17.10 3.59 -0.12
CA GLU A 56 17.31 2.49 -1.08
C GLU A 56 16.77 2.87 -2.47
N ILE A 57 15.55 3.37 -2.56
CA ILE A 57 14.99 3.82 -3.85
C ILE A 57 15.84 4.94 -4.46
N TRP A 58 16.28 5.91 -3.66
CA TRP A 58 17.08 7.02 -4.14
C TRP A 58 18.44 6.56 -4.68
N GLU A 59 19.11 5.67 -3.96
CA GLU A 59 20.43 5.12 -4.33
C GLU A 59 20.32 4.22 -5.57
N ASP A 60 19.36 3.30 -5.60
CA ASP A 60 19.17 2.35 -6.72
C ASP A 60 18.75 3.03 -8.02
N THR A 61 18.23 4.25 -7.95
CA THR A 61 17.84 5.05 -9.12
C THR A 61 18.86 6.14 -9.48
N ASP A 62 20.03 6.20 -8.84
CA ASP A 62 20.99 7.30 -8.96
C ASP A 62 20.33 8.68 -8.73
N GLY A 63 19.34 8.76 -7.83
CA GLY A 63 18.57 9.97 -7.58
C GLY A 63 17.60 10.39 -8.69
N LYS A 64 17.37 9.53 -9.67
CA LYS A 64 16.53 9.84 -10.85
C LYS A 64 15.10 9.33 -10.65
N VAL A 65 14.38 9.94 -9.73
CA VAL A 65 12.96 9.66 -9.47
C VAL A 65 12.14 10.90 -9.80
N ASP A 66 11.24 10.80 -10.77
CA ASP A 66 10.30 11.87 -11.09
C ASP A 66 8.93 11.64 -10.44
N ILE A 67 8.48 10.38 -10.41
CA ILE A 67 7.18 10.00 -9.85
C ILE A 67 7.36 8.74 -9.01
N PHE A 68 6.86 8.76 -7.77
CA PHE A 68 6.78 7.61 -6.89
C PHE A 68 5.32 7.19 -6.69
N VAL A 69 5.03 5.90 -6.89
CA VAL A 69 3.67 5.34 -6.79
C VAL A 69 3.62 4.24 -5.74
N ALA A 70 2.71 4.32 -4.80
CA ALA A 70 2.49 3.26 -3.82
C ALA A 70 1.03 3.17 -3.37
N GLY A 71 0.57 1.95 -3.08
CA GLY A 71 -0.73 1.68 -2.47
C GLY A 71 -0.79 2.13 -1.02
N VAL A 72 -1.97 2.61 -0.59
CA VAL A 72 -2.20 3.07 0.79
C VAL A 72 -2.99 2.03 1.59
N GLY A 73 -2.27 1.29 2.43
CA GLY A 73 -2.83 0.48 3.52
C GLY A 73 -2.80 1.28 4.82
N THR A 74 -1.67 1.28 5.53
CA THR A 74 -1.42 2.16 6.67
C THR A 74 -1.00 3.58 6.25
N GLY A 75 -0.46 3.72 5.05
CA GLY A 75 0.11 4.97 4.56
C GLY A 75 1.56 5.21 4.99
N GLY A 76 2.16 4.30 5.75
CA GLY A 76 3.54 4.42 6.20
C GLY A 76 4.54 4.55 5.06
N THR A 77 4.38 3.73 4.02
CA THR A 77 5.23 3.76 2.81
C THR A 77 5.14 5.08 2.07
N VAL A 78 3.92 5.51 1.71
CA VAL A 78 3.70 6.77 0.99
C VAL A 78 4.23 7.95 1.79
N THR A 79 3.97 7.97 3.10
CA THR A 79 4.45 9.04 4.00
C THR A 79 5.97 9.03 4.11
N GLY A 80 6.57 7.89 4.44
CA GLY A 80 7.99 7.81 4.72
C GLY A 80 8.86 8.01 3.48
N VAL A 81 8.57 7.26 2.41
CA VAL A 81 9.28 7.38 1.13
C VAL A 81 9.04 8.76 0.53
N GLY A 82 7.79 9.24 0.53
CA GLY A 82 7.45 10.55 -0.01
C GLY A 82 8.20 11.69 0.68
N LYS A 83 8.25 11.69 2.02
CA LYS A 83 9.03 12.66 2.79
C LYS A 83 10.52 12.60 2.45
N TYR A 84 11.09 11.40 2.38
CA TYR A 84 12.49 11.24 2.04
C TYR A 84 12.80 11.74 0.63
N LEU A 85 12.06 11.28 -0.38
CA LEU A 85 12.29 11.66 -1.77
C LEU A 85 12.13 13.18 -1.97
N LYS A 86 11.07 13.79 -1.41
CA LYS A 86 10.87 15.24 -1.48
C LYS A 86 11.93 16.05 -0.71
N SER A 87 12.56 15.46 0.31
CA SER A 87 13.70 16.09 0.98
C SER A 87 14.95 16.15 0.11
N LYS A 88 15.08 15.22 -0.85
CA LYS A 88 16.17 15.18 -1.84
C LYS A 88 15.87 16.00 -3.08
N ASN A 89 14.65 15.90 -3.58
CA ASN A 89 14.16 16.65 -4.73
C ASN A 89 12.68 17.01 -4.50
N PRO A 90 12.35 18.27 -4.21
CA PRO A 90 10.97 18.68 -3.94
C PRO A 90 10.02 18.55 -5.14
N ASP A 91 10.56 18.40 -6.36
CA ASP A 91 9.76 18.25 -7.58
C ASP A 91 9.28 16.80 -7.81
N VAL A 92 9.73 15.84 -6.99
CA VAL A 92 9.23 14.44 -7.05
C VAL A 92 7.74 14.42 -6.75
N LYS A 93 6.97 13.87 -7.68
CA LYS A 93 5.54 13.63 -7.48
C LYS A 93 5.32 12.32 -6.74
N VAL A 94 4.52 12.36 -5.68
CA VAL A 94 4.10 11.20 -4.91
C VAL A 94 2.65 10.89 -5.24
N VAL A 95 2.38 9.67 -5.67
CA VAL A 95 1.04 9.23 -6.06
C VAL A 95 0.56 8.12 -5.14
N ALA A 96 -0.55 8.39 -4.46
CA ALA A 96 -1.21 7.43 -3.59
C ALA A 96 -2.23 6.61 -4.38
N VAL A 97 -2.27 5.29 -4.14
CA VAL A 97 -3.24 4.40 -4.80
C VAL A 97 -4.24 3.87 -3.77
N GLU A 98 -5.52 3.97 -4.10
CA GLU A 98 -6.62 3.45 -3.29
C GLU A 98 -7.60 2.61 -4.13
N PRO A 99 -8.43 1.73 -3.52
CA PRO A 99 -9.48 1.02 -4.25
C PRO A 99 -10.61 1.96 -4.70
N ALA A 100 -11.04 1.87 -5.96
CA ALA A 100 -12.11 2.71 -6.51
C ALA A 100 -13.47 2.49 -5.80
N SER A 101 -13.72 1.29 -5.30
CA SER A 101 -14.93 0.98 -4.50
C SER A 101 -14.81 1.36 -3.02
N SER A 102 -13.65 1.82 -2.56
CA SER A 102 -13.42 2.34 -1.19
C SER A 102 -12.56 3.61 -1.23
N PRO A 103 -13.01 4.69 -1.90
CA PRO A 103 -12.22 5.89 -2.17
C PRO A 103 -12.19 6.81 -0.94
N VAL A 104 -11.57 6.34 0.15
CA VAL A 104 -11.53 7.05 1.42
C VAL A 104 -10.70 8.32 1.33
N LEU A 105 -9.55 8.27 0.62
CA LEU A 105 -8.64 9.42 0.53
C LEU A 105 -9.18 10.50 -0.40
N SER A 106 -9.77 10.10 -1.53
CA SER A 106 -10.26 11.06 -2.54
C SER A 106 -11.69 11.53 -2.30
N LYS A 107 -12.56 10.68 -1.70
CA LYS A 107 -14.00 10.97 -1.56
C LYS A 107 -14.55 10.82 -0.14
N GLY A 108 -13.73 10.41 0.83
CA GLY A 108 -14.17 10.20 2.22
C GLY A 108 -15.13 9.01 2.42
N THR A 109 -15.27 8.12 1.43
CA THR A 109 -16.27 7.04 1.45
C THR A 109 -15.58 5.69 1.51
N ALA A 110 -15.87 4.90 2.54
CA ALA A 110 -15.41 3.52 2.66
C ALA A 110 -16.40 2.56 1.99
N GLY A 111 -15.89 1.50 1.38
CA GLY A 111 -16.67 0.45 0.76
C GLY A 111 -15.94 -0.89 0.73
N ALA A 112 -16.67 -1.96 0.37
CA ALA A 112 -16.06 -3.27 0.18
C ALA A 112 -15.24 -3.30 -1.12
N HIS A 113 -14.06 -3.89 -1.05
CA HIS A 113 -13.18 -4.09 -2.21
C HIS A 113 -12.43 -5.41 -2.11
N LYS A 114 -11.77 -5.82 -3.20
CA LYS A 114 -11.03 -7.09 -3.30
C LYS A 114 -9.50 -6.89 -3.37
N ILE A 115 -9.02 -5.67 -3.32
CA ILE A 115 -7.59 -5.36 -3.38
C ILE A 115 -7.00 -5.50 -1.97
N GLN A 116 -6.58 -6.72 -1.61
CA GLN A 116 -5.99 -7.00 -0.31
C GLN A 116 -4.71 -6.19 -0.10
N GLY A 117 -4.49 -5.75 1.15
CA GLY A 117 -3.29 -5.02 1.56
C GLY A 117 -3.41 -3.49 1.57
N ILE A 118 -4.40 -2.91 0.87
CA ILE A 118 -4.68 -1.47 0.85
C ILE A 118 -6.14 -1.18 1.22
N GLY A 119 -6.49 0.08 1.37
CA GLY A 119 -7.89 0.49 1.59
C GLY A 119 -8.46 0.06 2.94
N ALA A 120 -7.87 0.51 4.05
CA ALA A 120 -8.28 0.14 5.41
C ALA A 120 -9.71 0.58 5.82
N GLY A 121 -10.36 1.41 5.00
CA GLY A 121 -11.71 1.94 5.25
C GLY A 121 -11.74 3.18 6.16
N PHE A 122 -10.60 3.76 6.45
CA PHE A 122 -10.42 5.02 7.19
C PHE A 122 -9.07 5.65 6.82
N VAL A 123 -8.87 6.92 7.16
CA VAL A 123 -7.57 7.59 7.03
C VAL A 123 -6.72 7.26 8.25
N PRO A 124 -5.57 6.57 8.10
CA PRO A 124 -4.70 6.24 9.22
C PRO A 124 -3.99 7.47 9.81
N ASP A 125 -3.73 7.46 11.12
CA ASP A 125 -3.04 8.57 11.79
C ASP A 125 -1.59 8.75 11.33
N VAL A 126 -0.92 7.67 10.92
CA VAL A 126 0.45 7.72 10.39
C VAL A 126 0.54 8.22 8.94
N LEU A 127 -0.59 8.33 8.24
CA LEU A 127 -0.63 8.87 6.89
C LEU A 127 -0.58 10.40 6.91
N ASP A 128 0.49 10.95 6.39
CA ASP A 128 0.59 12.39 6.12
C ASP A 128 -0.12 12.70 4.79
N THR A 129 -1.33 13.24 4.88
CA THR A 129 -2.15 13.55 3.69
C THR A 129 -1.63 14.71 2.86
N THR A 130 -0.56 15.38 3.30
CA THR A 130 0.06 16.49 2.57
C THR A 130 1.26 16.06 1.75
N VAL A 131 1.71 14.81 1.90
CA VAL A 131 2.92 14.32 1.22
C VAL A 131 2.68 13.90 -0.22
N TYR A 132 1.50 13.40 -0.54
CA TYR A 132 1.15 12.98 -1.90
C TYR A 132 0.50 14.12 -2.70
N ASP A 133 0.77 14.13 -4.00
CA ASP A 133 0.33 15.16 -4.94
C ASP A 133 -0.90 14.72 -5.73
N GLU A 134 -1.11 13.41 -5.84
CA GLU A 134 -2.23 12.83 -6.60
C GLU A 134 -2.71 11.53 -5.94
N ILE A 135 -4.00 11.25 -6.10
CA ILE A 135 -4.61 9.97 -5.71
C ILE A 135 -5.17 9.31 -6.96
N ILE A 136 -4.82 8.04 -7.18
CA ILE A 136 -5.40 7.22 -8.25
C ILE A 136 -6.23 6.10 -7.63
N ALA A 137 -7.52 6.11 -7.96
CA ALA A 137 -8.46 5.06 -7.58
C ALA A 137 -8.43 3.94 -8.64
N VAL A 138 -8.25 2.68 -8.20
CA VAL A 138 -8.08 1.51 -9.07
C VAL A 138 -9.23 0.53 -8.87
N GLU A 139 -9.81 0.04 -9.96
CA GLU A 139 -10.85 -0.98 -9.93
C GLU A 139 -10.26 -2.36 -9.56
N ASN A 140 -11.07 -3.21 -8.93
CA ASN A 140 -10.63 -4.55 -8.55
C ASN A 140 -10.12 -5.36 -9.76
N ASP A 141 -10.86 -5.32 -10.87
CA ASP A 141 -10.54 -6.10 -12.06
C ASP A 141 -9.26 -5.61 -12.75
N ASP A 142 -8.99 -4.31 -12.72
CA ASP A 142 -7.76 -3.71 -13.24
C ASP A 142 -6.54 -4.15 -12.41
N ALA A 143 -6.68 -4.18 -11.07
CA ALA A 143 -5.62 -4.67 -10.18
C ALA A 143 -5.29 -6.15 -10.44
N PHE A 144 -6.30 -7.01 -10.58
CA PHE A 144 -6.12 -8.43 -10.89
C PHE A 144 -5.52 -8.64 -12.28
N ALA A 145 -6.05 -7.98 -13.31
CA ALA A 145 -5.56 -8.12 -14.68
C ALA A 145 -4.09 -7.68 -14.80
N THR A 146 -3.74 -6.55 -14.15
CA THR A 146 -2.37 -6.03 -14.20
C THR A 146 -1.42 -6.92 -13.39
N GLY A 147 -1.82 -7.45 -12.24
CA GLY A 147 -1.01 -8.39 -11.46
C GLY A 147 -0.65 -9.64 -12.27
N ARG A 148 -1.61 -10.21 -13.00
CA ARG A 148 -1.35 -11.33 -13.95
C ARG A 148 -0.44 -10.91 -15.10
N LEU A 149 -0.66 -9.73 -15.66
CA LEU A 149 0.12 -9.22 -16.79
C LEU A 149 1.61 -9.11 -16.44
N ILE A 150 1.96 -8.64 -15.23
CA ILE A 150 3.35 -8.56 -14.77
C ILE A 150 3.97 -9.96 -14.72
N GLY A 151 3.27 -10.93 -14.14
CA GLY A 151 3.72 -12.32 -14.11
C GLY A 151 4.03 -12.87 -15.52
N HIS A 152 3.14 -12.60 -16.48
CA HIS A 152 3.28 -13.10 -17.85
C HIS A 152 4.32 -12.33 -18.69
N LYS A 153 4.50 -11.05 -18.48
CA LYS A 153 5.37 -10.20 -19.31
C LYS A 153 6.78 -10.06 -18.74
N GLU A 154 6.87 -9.93 -17.42
CA GLU A 154 8.12 -9.63 -16.73
C GLU A 154 8.68 -10.84 -15.94
N GLY A 155 7.89 -11.92 -15.81
CA GLY A 155 8.30 -13.10 -15.04
C GLY A 155 8.34 -12.87 -13.53
N VAL A 156 7.67 -11.82 -13.02
CA VAL A 156 7.64 -11.45 -11.61
C VAL A 156 6.26 -11.69 -11.04
N LEU A 157 6.13 -12.59 -10.06
CA LEU A 157 4.89 -12.83 -9.37
C LEU A 157 4.69 -11.75 -8.27
N VAL A 158 3.59 -11.04 -8.34
CA VAL A 158 3.25 -9.94 -7.42
C VAL A 158 1.88 -10.14 -6.79
N GLY A 159 1.63 -9.48 -5.65
CA GLY A 159 0.33 -9.49 -5.00
C GLY A 159 -0.69 -8.56 -5.69
N ILE A 160 -1.94 -8.61 -5.20
CA ILE A 160 -3.07 -7.87 -5.78
C ILE A 160 -2.84 -6.35 -5.69
N SER A 161 -2.37 -5.85 -4.55
CA SER A 161 -2.08 -4.43 -4.37
C SER A 161 -0.92 -3.93 -5.22
N SER A 162 0.05 -4.81 -5.52
CA SER A 162 1.13 -4.53 -6.48
C SER A 162 0.56 -4.33 -7.89
N GLY A 163 -0.38 -5.19 -8.30
CA GLY A 163 -1.12 -5.03 -9.56
C GLY A 163 -1.84 -3.69 -9.66
N ALA A 164 -2.48 -3.25 -8.57
CA ALA A 164 -3.12 -1.93 -8.50
C ALA A 164 -2.10 -0.78 -8.65
N ALA A 165 -0.96 -0.86 -7.95
CA ALA A 165 0.08 0.16 -8.03
C ALA A 165 0.68 0.26 -9.44
N VAL A 166 0.96 -0.87 -10.09
CA VAL A 166 1.47 -0.88 -11.47
C VAL A 166 0.42 -0.39 -12.46
N TRP A 167 -0.86 -0.74 -12.29
CA TRP A 167 -1.91 -0.18 -13.15
C TRP A 167 -1.91 1.35 -13.10
N ALA A 168 -1.84 1.92 -11.90
CA ALA A 168 -1.76 3.38 -11.71
C ALA A 168 -0.52 3.97 -12.40
N ALA A 169 0.65 3.33 -12.25
CA ALA A 169 1.87 3.75 -12.91
C ALA A 169 1.78 3.69 -14.45
N ILE A 170 1.13 2.67 -15.00
CA ILE A 170 0.87 2.57 -16.44
C ILE A 170 -0.02 3.73 -16.92
N GLN A 171 -1.07 4.11 -16.15
CA GLN A 171 -1.88 5.27 -16.51
C GLN A 171 -1.07 6.56 -16.47
N LEU A 172 -0.18 6.74 -15.49
CA LEU A 172 0.74 7.88 -15.42
C LEU A 172 1.72 7.91 -16.61
N ALA A 173 2.28 6.75 -16.96
CA ALA A 173 3.23 6.63 -18.08
C ALA A 173 2.61 6.95 -19.45
N LYS A 174 1.30 6.73 -19.61
CA LYS A 174 0.55 7.06 -20.84
C LYS A 174 0.32 8.56 -21.01
N ARG A 175 0.51 9.38 -19.99
CA ARG A 175 0.28 10.82 -20.05
C ARG A 175 1.43 11.49 -20.81
N PRO A 176 1.15 12.34 -21.83
CA PRO A 176 2.20 13.01 -22.62
C PRO A 176 3.20 13.81 -21.78
N GLU A 177 2.73 14.46 -20.71
CA GLU A 177 3.56 15.26 -19.80
C GLU A 177 4.56 14.42 -18.98
N ASN A 178 4.39 13.10 -18.97
CA ASN A 178 5.29 12.18 -18.28
C ASN A 178 6.25 11.43 -19.21
N ALA A 179 6.27 11.81 -20.49
CA ALA A 179 7.21 11.22 -21.45
C ALA A 179 8.67 11.43 -21.00
N GLY A 180 9.43 10.35 -20.93
CA GLY A 180 10.83 10.36 -20.51
C GLY A 180 11.06 10.45 -19.00
N LYS A 181 10.02 10.47 -18.18
CA LYS A 181 10.13 10.47 -16.73
C LYS A 181 10.36 9.07 -16.15
N ASN A 182 11.12 9.02 -15.08
CA ASN A 182 11.30 7.80 -14.27
C ASN A 182 10.16 7.67 -13.27
N ILE A 183 9.35 6.61 -13.43
CA ILE A 183 8.24 6.28 -12.55
C ILE A 183 8.64 5.06 -11.72
N VAL A 184 8.79 5.25 -10.41
CA VAL A 184 9.11 4.19 -9.47
C VAL A 184 7.82 3.72 -8.81
N VAL A 185 7.60 2.40 -8.84
CA VAL A 185 6.41 1.76 -8.26
C VAL A 185 6.83 0.78 -7.19
N LEU A 186 6.26 0.90 -5.99
CA LEU A 186 6.51 -0.04 -4.93
C LEU A 186 5.57 -1.25 -5.03
N LEU A 187 6.16 -2.45 -5.10
CA LEU A 187 5.49 -3.74 -5.13
C LEU A 187 5.68 -4.42 -3.77
N PRO A 188 4.69 -4.34 -2.85
CA PRO A 188 4.92 -4.65 -1.44
C PRO A 188 5.04 -6.13 -1.11
N ASP A 189 4.56 -7.02 -1.97
CA ASP A 189 4.59 -8.45 -1.72
C ASP A 189 4.63 -9.30 -2.99
N THR A 190 4.91 -10.60 -2.78
CA THR A 190 4.99 -11.60 -3.85
C THR A 190 3.62 -12.23 -4.14
N GLY A 191 3.47 -12.86 -5.31
CA GLY A 191 2.27 -13.56 -5.71
C GLY A 191 2.03 -14.89 -5.00
N ASP A 192 3.02 -15.46 -4.29
CA ASP A 192 2.92 -16.77 -3.65
C ASP A 192 1.75 -16.89 -2.66
N ARG A 193 1.40 -15.80 -1.99
CA ARG A 193 0.27 -15.73 -1.04
C ARG A 193 -1.10 -15.75 -1.73
N TYR A 194 -1.14 -15.57 -3.04
CA TYR A 194 -2.35 -15.36 -3.82
C TYR A 194 -2.65 -16.45 -4.84
N LEU A 195 -1.86 -17.55 -4.87
CA LEU A 195 -2.01 -18.66 -5.82
C LEU A 195 -3.40 -19.32 -5.76
N SER A 196 -4.03 -19.33 -4.57
CA SER A 196 -5.39 -19.87 -4.36
C SER A 196 -6.50 -18.81 -4.46
N THR A 197 -6.16 -17.59 -4.85
CA THR A 197 -7.12 -16.48 -4.98
C THR A 197 -7.49 -16.24 -6.46
N PRO A 198 -8.54 -15.45 -6.75
CA PRO A 198 -8.89 -15.07 -8.12
C PRO A 198 -7.79 -14.32 -8.89
N LEU A 199 -6.69 -13.95 -8.25
CA LEU A 199 -5.54 -13.36 -8.95
C LEU A 199 -4.93 -14.35 -9.94
N PHE A 200 -4.78 -15.63 -9.56
CA PHE A 200 -4.17 -16.67 -10.37
C PHE A 200 -5.08 -17.89 -10.62
N ALA A 201 -6.19 -18.02 -9.88
CA ALA A 201 -7.18 -19.06 -10.17
C ALA A 201 -7.95 -18.71 -11.46
N GLU A 202 -8.04 -19.68 -12.37
CA GLU A 202 -8.87 -19.64 -13.58
C GLU A 202 -10.36 -19.79 -13.26
#